data_d596a44c2ddc1883af9609da4f588ba8
#
_entry.id   d596a44c2ddc1883af9609da4f588ba8
#
_cell.length_a   1.000
_cell.length_b   1.000
_cell.length_c   1.000
_cell.angle_alpha   90.00
_cell.angle_beta   90.00
_cell.angle_gamma   90.00
#
_symmetry.space_group_name_H-M   'P 1'
#
loop_
_entity.id
_entity.type
_entity.pdbx_description
1 polymer ?
#
loop_
_entity_poly.entity_id
_entity_poly.type
_entity_poly.pdbx_seq_one_letter_code
_entity_poly.pdbx_strand_id
1 'polypeptide(L)'
;RVDYDLYFKWGLIMSKAGLATLSVKESEYQGAPSWHYNPLFRSAGVIEKVFRMRDTMDCHYSKEPRLLFSSKRTNEGDYYLVDNLQFEYQGSGRIDIHSHRHTLKETKIDTMLMAKGRVFDMLGATMYLRSLDWRTMSYGAEFPFMIAIGRELVNARFRYTGQQIVEHKEAKFRTRHFYIDIYDEAFSQAKEAARRTDRKSV
;
A
#
# COMPACT_ATOMS: atom_id res chain seq x y z
N ARG A 1 11.76 12.64 2.32
CA ARG A 1 10.95 12.67 1.10
C ARG A 1 11.73 12.03 -0.04
N VAL A 2 11.03 11.23 -0.87
CA VAL A 2 11.57 10.61 -2.07
C VAL A 2 10.55 10.79 -3.20
N ASP A 3 11.05 11.19 -4.37
CA ASP A 3 10.23 11.38 -5.56
C ASP A 3 10.61 10.31 -6.61
N TYR A 4 9.62 9.71 -7.23
CA TYR A 4 9.77 8.66 -8.24
C TYR A 4 9.10 9.06 -9.54
N ASP A 5 9.76 8.78 -10.66
CA ASP A 5 9.13 8.74 -11.96
C ASP A 5 8.51 7.37 -12.18
N LEU A 6 7.23 7.34 -12.54
CA LEU A 6 6.50 6.11 -12.86
C LEU A 6 6.48 5.94 -14.38
N TYR A 7 6.89 4.77 -14.84
CA TYR A 7 6.89 4.43 -16.25
C TYR A 7 5.93 3.28 -16.52
N PHE A 8 5.20 3.39 -17.60
CA PHE A 8 4.36 2.34 -18.14
C PHE A 8 5.03 1.76 -19.39
N LYS A 9 5.12 0.43 -19.44
CA LYS A 9 5.67 -0.30 -20.59
C LYS A 9 4.56 -1.05 -21.31
N TRP A 10 4.37 -0.73 -22.59
CA TRP A 10 3.46 -1.45 -23.46
C TRP A 10 4.23 -1.92 -24.71
N GLY A 11 4.44 -3.23 -24.81
CA GLY A 11 5.31 -3.80 -25.86
C GLY A 11 6.73 -3.25 -25.77
N LEU A 12 7.19 -2.60 -26.83
CA LEU A 12 8.51 -1.96 -26.90
C LEU A 12 8.51 -0.48 -26.45
N ILE A 13 7.34 0.10 -26.20
CA ILE A 13 7.22 1.50 -25.82
C ILE A 13 7.25 1.61 -24.31
N MET A 14 8.18 2.42 -23.78
CA MET A 14 8.24 2.82 -22.40
C MET A 14 7.96 4.32 -22.31
N SER A 15 6.88 4.70 -21.64
CA SER A 15 6.47 6.10 -21.49
C SER A 15 6.34 6.47 -20.02
N LYS A 16 6.73 7.71 -19.69
CA LYS A 16 6.47 8.26 -18.36
C LYS A 16 4.97 8.42 -18.17
N ALA A 17 4.44 7.72 -17.18
CA ALA A 17 3.02 7.66 -16.87
C ALA A 17 2.63 8.57 -15.72
N GLY A 18 3.55 8.81 -14.79
CA GLY A 18 3.23 9.57 -13.61
C GLY A 18 4.42 9.89 -12.72
N LEU A 19 4.08 10.45 -11.58
CA LEU A 19 5.00 10.78 -10.50
C LEU A 19 4.42 10.23 -9.19
N ALA A 20 5.29 9.70 -8.34
CA ALA A 20 4.95 9.36 -6.96
C ALA A 20 5.88 10.13 -6.01
N THR A 21 5.31 10.79 -5.03
CA THR A 21 6.05 11.42 -3.93
C THR A 21 5.73 10.69 -2.64
N LEU A 22 6.74 10.17 -1.98
CA LEU A 22 6.61 9.54 -0.67
C LEU A 22 7.29 10.41 0.39
N SER A 23 6.55 10.83 1.40
CA SER A 23 7.09 11.64 2.50
C SER A 23 6.73 11.06 3.85
N VAL A 24 7.66 11.13 4.80
CA VAL A 24 7.45 10.80 6.21
C VAL A 24 7.92 11.99 7.03
N LYS A 25 7.14 12.39 8.01
CA LYS A 25 7.47 13.46 8.97
C LYS A 25 6.94 13.11 10.36
N GLU A 26 7.55 13.72 11.36
CA GLU A 26 6.98 13.71 12.71
C GLU A 26 5.67 14.51 12.73
N SER A 27 4.72 14.04 13.51
CA SER A 27 3.38 14.61 13.61
C SER A 27 2.75 14.21 14.95
N GLU A 28 1.53 14.65 15.17
CA GLU A 28 0.65 14.17 16.24
C GLU A 28 -0.61 13.56 15.64
N TYR A 29 -1.12 12.55 16.30
CA TYR A 29 -2.41 11.96 15.99
C TYR A 29 -3.19 11.74 17.30
N GLN A 30 -4.35 12.39 17.43
CA GLN A 30 -5.18 12.36 18.65
C GLN A 30 -4.39 12.73 19.93
N GLY A 31 -3.51 13.75 19.84
CA GLY A 31 -2.69 14.23 20.96
C GLY A 31 -1.47 13.38 21.31
N ALA A 32 -1.20 12.31 20.56
CA ALA A 32 -0.04 11.45 20.75
C ALA A 32 1.01 11.63 19.64
N PRO A 33 2.33 11.57 19.96
CA PRO A 33 3.39 11.63 18.96
C PRO A 33 3.27 10.51 17.93
N SER A 34 3.32 10.86 16.65
CA SER A 34 3.14 9.94 15.54
C SER A 34 4.12 10.20 14.40
N TRP A 35 4.18 9.27 13.45
CA TRP A 35 4.76 9.47 12.14
C TRP A 35 3.64 9.64 11.12
N HIS A 36 3.66 10.74 10.37
CA HIS A 36 2.77 10.96 9.24
C HIS A 36 3.47 10.52 7.95
N TYR A 37 2.92 9.49 7.31
CA TYR A 37 3.34 9.00 5.99
C TYR A 37 2.33 9.45 4.95
N ASN A 38 2.80 10.19 3.96
CA ASN A 38 1.94 10.80 2.95
C ASN A 38 2.46 10.47 1.53
N PRO A 39 1.98 9.39 0.92
CA PRO A 39 2.12 9.10 -0.50
C PRO A 39 1.21 9.97 -1.36
N LEU A 40 1.76 10.51 -2.43
CA LEU A 40 1.05 11.28 -3.46
C LEU A 40 1.35 10.66 -4.82
N PHE A 41 0.31 10.42 -5.61
CA PHE A 41 0.43 9.90 -6.97
C PHE A 41 -0.28 10.82 -7.95
N ARG A 42 0.36 11.09 -9.07
CA ARG A 42 -0.26 11.86 -10.15
C ARG A 42 0.17 11.34 -11.52
N SER A 43 -0.75 11.33 -12.44
CA SER A 43 -0.43 11.09 -13.85
C SER A 43 0.44 12.23 -14.41
N ALA A 44 1.21 11.95 -15.45
CA ALA A 44 2.07 12.91 -16.13
C ALA A 44 2.24 12.54 -17.61
N GLY A 45 2.79 13.48 -18.38
CA GLY A 45 3.09 13.27 -19.79
C GLY A 45 1.84 13.06 -20.64
N VAL A 46 1.91 12.12 -21.57
CA VAL A 46 0.79 11.79 -22.48
C VAL A 46 -0.38 11.18 -21.70
N ILE A 47 -0.09 10.38 -20.68
CA ILE A 47 -1.13 9.72 -19.87
C ILE A 47 -2.02 10.76 -19.16
N GLU A 48 -1.47 11.90 -18.72
CA GLU A 48 -2.25 12.97 -18.09
C GLU A 48 -3.39 13.50 -18.98
N LYS A 49 -3.21 13.47 -20.28
CA LYS A 49 -4.22 13.94 -21.26
C LYS A 49 -5.38 12.96 -21.44
N VAL A 50 -5.12 11.67 -21.19
CA VAL A 50 -6.10 10.59 -21.38
C VAL A 50 -6.71 10.18 -20.04
N PHE A 51 -5.89 10.14 -18.99
CA PHE A 51 -6.29 9.67 -17.68
C PHE A 51 -5.65 10.52 -16.59
N ARG A 52 -6.43 11.44 -16.04
CA ARG A 52 -5.99 12.31 -14.95
C ARG A 52 -6.13 11.59 -13.61
N MET A 53 -5.01 11.38 -12.91
CA MET A 53 -4.95 10.78 -11.58
C MET A 53 -4.30 11.73 -10.59
N ARG A 54 -4.91 11.86 -9.40
CA ARG A 54 -4.45 12.69 -8.27
C ARG A 54 -4.74 11.98 -6.96
N ASP A 55 -4.14 10.82 -6.78
CA ASP A 55 -4.35 10.01 -5.59
C ASP A 55 -3.48 10.50 -4.44
N THR A 56 -4.06 10.52 -3.26
CA THR A 56 -3.37 10.89 -2.02
C THR A 56 -3.63 9.86 -0.93
N MET A 57 -2.64 9.66 -0.07
CA MET A 57 -2.83 8.92 1.16
C MET A 57 -2.29 9.71 2.34
N ASP A 58 -2.99 9.58 3.46
CA ASP A 58 -2.57 10.09 4.76
C ASP A 58 -2.59 8.93 5.76
N CYS A 59 -1.40 8.52 6.22
CA CYS A 59 -1.26 7.44 7.19
C CYS A 59 -0.57 7.96 8.45
N HIS A 60 -1.13 7.67 9.61
CA HIS A 60 -0.55 7.97 10.91
C HIS A 60 -0.11 6.69 11.60
N TYR A 61 1.16 6.65 12.01
CA TYR A 61 1.75 5.53 12.74
C TYR A 61 2.16 5.99 14.13
N SER A 62 2.03 5.11 15.12
CA SER A 62 2.67 5.32 16.41
C SER A 62 4.21 5.33 16.25
N LYS A 63 4.95 5.73 17.28
CA LYS A 63 6.43 5.65 17.28
C LYS A 63 6.91 4.19 17.20
N GLU A 64 6.17 3.23 17.73
CA GLU A 64 6.25 1.83 17.32
C GLU A 64 5.44 1.68 16.02
N PRO A 65 5.87 0.90 15.02
CA PRO A 65 5.26 0.90 13.69
C PRO A 65 3.87 0.21 13.67
N ARG A 66 2.90 0.79 14.37
CA ARG A 66 1.48 0.43 14.37
C ARG A 66 0.72 1.47 13.59
N LEU A 67 -0.03 1.05 12.60
CA LEU A 67 -0.91 1.96 11.85
C LEU A 67 -2.09 2.37 12.72
N LEU A 68 -2.26 3.68 12.92
CA LEU A 68 -3.34 4.25 13.74
C LEU A 68 -4.52 4.68 12.87
N PHE A 69 -4.20 5.25 11.72
CA PHE A 69 -5.18 5.76 10.76
C PHE A 69 -4.62 5.75 9.37
N SER A 70 -5.46 5.47 8.39
CA SER A 70 -5.17 5.60 6.97
C SER A 70 -6.37 6.20 6.26
N SER A 71 -6.14 7.18 5.39
CA SER A 71 -7.12 7.76 4.50
C SER A 71 -6.56 7.76 3.08
N LYS A 72 -7.11 6.93 2.21
CA LYS A 72 -6.80 6.94 0.78
C LYS A 72 -7.88 7.72 0.03
N ARG A 73 -7.48 8.72 -0.73
CA ARG A 73 -8.35 9.45 -1.64
C ARG A 73 -7.94 9.12 -3.07
N THR A 74 -8.80 8.39 -3.76
CA THR A 74 -8.70 8.10 -5.18
C THR A 74 -9.40 9.22 -5.94
N ASN A 75 -8.67 9.89 -6.83
CA ASN A 75 -9.18 10.99 -7.64
C ASN A 75 -8.72 10.79 -9.09
N GLU A 76 -9.53 10.09 -9.86
CA GLU A 76 -9.23 9.60 -11.20
C GLU A 76 -10.30 10.03 -12.19
N GLY A 77 -10.00 11.04 -13.01
CA GLY A 77 -10.98 11.65 -13.91
C GLY A 77 -12.17 12.21 -13.13
N ASP A 78 -13.35 11.65 -13.39
CA ASP A 78 -14.61 12.01 -12.69
C ASP A 78 -14.89 11.10 -11.48
N TYR A 79 -14.03 10.13 -11.21
CA TYR A 79 -14.18 9.19 -10.11
C TYR A 79 -13.49 9.72 -8.85
N TYR A 80 -14.24 9.84 -7.77
CA TYR A 80 -13.73 10.23 -6.46
C TYR A 80 -14.20 9.26 -5.38
N LEU A 81 -13.24 8.70 -4.63
CA LEU A 81 -13.49 7.74 -3.56
C LEU A 81 -12.56 8.02 -2.40
N VAL A 82 -13.10 7.92 -1.19
CA VAL A 82 -12.31 7.98 0.05
C VAL A 82 -12.46 6.66 0.78
N ASP A 83 -11.32 6.05 1.10
CA ASP A 83 -11.19 4.89 1.97
C ASP A 83 -10.52 5.30 3.27
N ASN A 84 -11.24 5.22 4.38
CA ASN A 84 -10.70 5.46 5.71
C ASN A 84 -10.63 4.16 6.49
N LEU A 85 -9.50 3.96 7.17
CA LEU A 85 -9.29 2.88 8.13
C LEU A 85 -8.81 3.49 9.44
N GLN A 86 -9.52 3.24 10.52
CA GLN A 86 -9.12 3.63 11.86
C GLN A 86 -8.84 2.39 12.69
N PHE A 87 -7.71 2.35 13.38
CA PHE A 87 -7.21 1.19 14.10
C PHE A 87 -7.19 1.46 15.61
N GLU A 88 -7.84 0.60 16.37
CA GLU A 88 -7.88 0.64 17.82
C GLU A 88 -7.24 -0.62 18.41
N TYR A 89 -6.12 -0.44 19.11
CA TYR A 89 -5.33 -1.53 19.68
C TYR A 89 -5.79 -1.84 21.10
N GLN A 90 -6.36 -3.01 21.30
CA GLN A 90 -6.86 -3.48 22.59
C GLN A 90 -5.78 -4.18 23.40
N GLY A 91 -5.87 -4.13 24.71
CA GLY A 91 -4.90 -4.76 25.63
C GLY A 91 -4.75 -6.28 25.48
N SER A 92 -5.73 -6.95 24.85
CA SER A 92 -5.70 -8.39 24.54
C SER A 92 -4.93 -8.76 23.27
N GLY A 93 -4.32 -7.79 22.58
CA GLY A 93 -3.70 -7.96 21.26
C GLY A 93 -4.71 -8.01 20.11
N ARG A 94 -6.00 -7.80 20.40
CA ARG A 94 -7.04 -7.58 19.38
C ARG A 94 -6.90 -6.17 18.81
N ILE A 95 -7.16 -6.04 17.51
CA ILE A 95 -7.18 -4.77 16.81
C ILE A 95 -8.56 -4.65 16.19
N ASP A 96 -9.30 -3.64 16.61
CA ASP A 96 -10.58 -3.28 16.01
C ASP A 96 -10.32 -2.24 14.91
N ILE A 97 -10.87 -2.46 13.71
CA ILE A 97 -10.59 -1.63 12.55
C ILE A 97 -11.93 -1.14 12.00
N HIS A 98 -12.17 0.15 12.09
CA HIS A 98 -13.32 0.77 11.44
C HIS A 98 -12.94 1.06 9.98
N SER A 99 -13.60 0.38 9.04
CA SER A 99 -13.46 0.59 7.61
C SER A 99 -14.64 1.38 7.08
N HIS A 100 -14.35 2.59 6.59
CA HIS A 100 -15.36 3.49 6.04
C HIS A 100 -14.95 3.96 4.65
N ARG A 101 -15.72 3.54 3.64
CA ARG A 101 -15.54 3.92 2.23
C ARG A 101 -16.74 4.72 1.74
N HIS A 102 -16.47 5.88 1.16
CA HIS A 102 -17.54 6.74 0.64
C HIS A 102 -17.11 7.49 -0.63
N THR A 103 -18.09 7.84 -1.43
CA THR A 103 -17.99 8.83 -2.52
C THR A 103 -18.52 10.19 -2.02
N LEU A 104 -18.55 11.19 -2.89
CA LEU A 104 -19.20 12.48 -2.59
C LEU A 104 -20.72 12.33 -2.38
N LYS A 105 -21.34 11.26 -2.84
CA LYS A 105 -22.80 11.07 -2.87
C LYS A 105 -23.30 10.06 -1.83
N GLU A 106 -22.51 9.05 -1.51
CA GLU A 106 -22.98 7.93 -0.69
C GLU A 106 -21.85 7.21 0.04
N THR A 107 -22.19 6.58 1.16
CA THR A 107 -21.35 5.59 1.84
C THR A 107 -21.48 4.24 1.16
N LYS A 108 -20.34 3.66 0.79
CA LYS A 108 -20.24 2.34 0.14
C LYS A 108 -19.97 1.23 1.13
N ILE A 109 -19.17 1.52 2.15
CA ILE A 109 -18.77 0.59 3.21
C ILE A 109 -18.76 1.37 4.51
N ASP A 110 -19.34 0.77 5.54
CA ASP A 110 -19.23 1.18 6.94
C ASP A 110 -19.28 -0.11 7.76
N THR A 111 -18.10 -0.56 8.25
CA THR A 111 -18.02 -1.88 8.90
C THR A 111 -16.85 -1.93 9.88
N MET A 112 -16.96 -2.85 10.83
CA MET A 112 -15.89 -3.18 11.76
C MET A 112 -15.23 -4.49 11.36
N LEU A 113 -13.90 -4.48 11.29
CA LEU A 113 -13.07 -5.67 11.13
C LEU A 113 -12.33 -5.95 12.43
N MET A 114 -12.00 -7.20 12.67
CA MET A 114 -11.23 -7.61 13.85
C MET A 114 -9.98 -8.38 13.42
N ALA A 115 -8.82 -7.92 13.85
CA ALA A 115 -7.54 -8.53 13.54
C ALA A 115 -6.76 -8.89 14.81
N LYS A 116 -5.74 -9.73 14.66
CA LYS A 116 -4.69 -9.98 15.66
C LYS A 116 -3.33 -9.94 14.96
N GLY A 117 -2.33 -9.39 15.63
CA GLY A 117 -0.98 -9.32 15.09
C GLY A 117 -0.73 -8.02 14.30
N ARG A 118 -0.05 -8.12 13.15
CA ARG A 118 0.30 -6.95 12.34
C ARG A 118 -0.71 -6.76 11.23
N VAL A 119 -1.30 -5.58 11.18
CA VAL A 119 -2.27 -5.21 10.16
C VAL A 119 -1.99 -3.79 9.66
N PHE A 120 -2.10 -3.59 8.35
CA PHE A 120 -1.86 -2.32 7.67
C PHE A 120 -2.89 -2.13 6.56
N ASP A 121 -2.89 -0.97 5.95
CA ASP A 121 -3.47 -0.80 4.62
C ASP A 121 -2.47 -1.23 3.53
N MET A 122 -2.88 -1.20 2.28
CA MET A 122 -2.09 -1.70 1.15
C MET A 122 -0.73 -1.01 1.00
N LEU A 123 -0.69 0.32 1.13
CA LEU A 123 0.56 1.09 0.98
C LEU A 123 1.28 1.29 2.32
N GLY A 124 0.52 1.31 3.41
CA GLY A 124 1.04 1.43 4.75
C GLY A 124 1.96 0.27 5.15
N ALA A 125 1.76 -0.91 4.58
CA ALA A 125 2.67 -2.04 4.73
C ALA A 125 4.13 -1.71 4.32
N THR A 126 4.34 -0.72 3.46
CA THR A 126 5.70 -0.26 3.10
C THR A 126 6.46 0.34 4.28
N MET A 127 5.77 0.96 5.24
CA MET A 127 6.39 1.45 6.47
C MET A 127 6.82 0.30 7.38
N TYR A 128 6.02 -0.77 7.47
CA TYR A 128 6.42 -1.99 8.15
C TYR A 128 7.67 -2.60 7.51
N LEU A 129 7.70 -2.72 6.19
CA LEU A 129 8.87 -3.20 5.46
C LEU A 129 10.14 -2.38 5.80
N ARG A 130 10.03 -1.06 5.90
CA ARG A 130 11.14 -0.15 6.24
C ARG A 130 11.59 -0.24 7.69
N SER A 131 10.74 -0.71 8.60
CA SER A 131 11.04 -0.85 10.03
C SER A 131 11.73 -2.17 10.39
N LEU A 132 11.86 -3.10 9.45
CA LEU A 132 12.50 -4.39 9.68
C LEU A 132 14.01 -4.23 9.92
N ASP A 133 14.59 -5.08 10.77
CA ASP A 133 16.04 -5.09 10.98
C ASP A 133 16.76 -5.77 9.80
N TRP A 134 17.22 -4.95 8.89
CA TRP A 134 17.89 -5.36 7.67
C TRP A 134 19.26 -5.98 7.88
N ARG A 135 19.87 -5.82 9.05
CA ARG A 135 21.26 -6.26 9.33
C ARG A 135 21.31 -7.73 9.66
N THR A 136 20.28 -8.23 10.32
CA THR A 136 20.20 -9.61 10.83
C THR A 136 19.38 -10.55 9.92
N MET A 137 18.93 -10.03 8.78
CA MET A 137 17.98 -10.73 7.91
C MET A 137 18.66 -11.81 7.07
N SER A 138 18.21 -13.05 7.22
CA SER A 138 18.67 -14.20 6.43
C SER A 138 17.80 -14.42 5.19
N TYR A 139 18.40 -14.99 4.13
CA TYR A 139 17.67 -15.38 2.92
C TYR A 139 16.49 -16.30 3.26
N GLY A 140 15.34 -16.04 2.67
CA GLY A 140 14.10 -16.77 2.93
C GLY A 140 13.34 -16.34 4.17
N ALA A 141 13.83 -15.35 4.95
CA ALA A 141 13.09 -14.82 6.09
C ALA A 141 11.73 -14.27 5.67
N GLU A 142 10.69 -14.62 6.42
CA GLU A 142 9.30 -14.26 6.14
C GLU A 142 8.76 -13.35 7.25
N PHE A 143 7.99 -12.35 6.85
CA PHE A 143 7.41 -11.33 7.72
C PHE A 143 5.91 -11.25 7.44
N PRO A 144 5.10 -12.05 8.16
CA PRO A 144 3.66 -12.09 7.94
C PRO A 144 2.96 -10.84 8.49
N PHE A 145 1.91 -10.42 7.78
CA PHE A 145 1.01 -9.34 8.18
C PHE A 145 -0.34 -9.50 7.48
N MET A 146 -1.31 -8.70 7.88
CA MET A 146 -2.60 -8.59 7.19
C MET A 146 -2.73 -7.23 6.52
N ILE A 147 -3.51 -7.19 5.46
CA ILE A 147 -3.90 -5.96 4.77
C ILE A 147 -5.41 -5.79 4.96
N ALA A 148 -5.82 -4.67 5.54
CA ALA A 148 -7.24 -4.30 5.62
C ALA A 148 -7.64 -3.58 4.31
N ILE A 149 -8.64 -4.14 3.62
CA ILE A 149 -9.17 -3.58 2.36
C ILE A 149 -10.69 -3.71 2.34
N GLY A 150 -11.37 -2.57 2.39
CA GLY A 150 -12.82 -2.57 2.32
C GLY A 150 -13.46 -3.37 3.46
N ARG A 151 -14.04 -4.53 3.17
CA ARG A 151 -14.69 -5.41 4.16
C ARG A 151 -13.84 -6.62 4.56
N GLU A 152 -12.60 -6.70 4.11
CA GLU A 152 -11.78 -7.90 4.20
C GLU A 152 -10.43 -7.64 4.86
N LEU A 153 -9.91 -8.70 5.48
CA LEU A 153 -8.53 -8.81 5.93
C LEU A 153 -7.85 -9.84 5.06
N VAL A 154 -6.84 -9.40 4.33
CA VAL A 154 -6.10 -10.25 3.39
C VAL A 154 -4.75 -10.62 4.00
N ASN A 155 -4.45 -11.93 4.09
CA ASN A 155 -3.16 -12.39 4.59
C ASN A 155 -2.06 -12.19 3.56
N ALA A 156 -0.97 -11.58 3.99
CA ALA A 156 0.20 -11.30 3.18
C ALA A 156 1.49 -11.52 3.97
N ARG A 157 2.60 -11.63 3.26
CA ARG A 157 3.94 -11.64 3.86
C ARG A 157 4.96 -11.01 2.94
N PHE A 158 5.94 -10.37 3.52
CA PHE A 158 7.19 -10.10 2.83
C PHE A 158 8.12 -11.28 2.98
N ARG A 159 8.76 -11.68 1.89
CA ARG A 159 9.80 -12.72 1.88
C ARG A 159 11.10 -12.14 1.33
N TYR A 160 12.13 -12.15 2.15
CA TYR A 160 13.45 -11.65 1.77
C TYR A 160 14.16 -12.62 0.83
N THR A 161 14.65 -12.13 -0.31
CA THR A 161 15.30 -12.95 -1.33
C THR A 161 16.73 -12.50 -1.65
N GLY A 162 17.31 -11.69 -0.76
CA GLY A 162 18.72 -11.34 -0.85
C GLY A 162 18.98 -9.90 -1.25
N GLN A 163 20.21 -9.65 -1.64
CA GLN A 163 20.68 -8.33 -2.09
C GLN A 163 20.85 -8.33 -3.60
N GLN A 164 20.60 -7.17 -4.19
CA GLN A 164 20.83 -6.91 -5.61
C GLN A 164 21.53 -5.58 -5.79
N ILE A 165 22.33 -5.46 -6.83
CA ILE A 165 22.84 -4.18 -7.28
C ILE A 165 21.92 -3.69 -8.39
N VAL A 166 21.29 -2.55 -8.14
CA VAL A 166 20.44 -1.86 -9.12
C VAL A 166 21.21 -0.66 -9.66
N GLU A 167 21.35 -0.60 -10.97
CA GLU A 167 21.91 0.57 -11.65
C GLU A 167 20.80 1.53 -12.04
N HIS A 168 20.95 2.78 -11.62
CA HIS A 168 20.04 3.85 -12.03
C HIS A 168 20.86 5.06 -12.45
N LYS A 169 20.70 5.46 -13.70
CA LYS A 169 21.59 6.44 -14.35
C LYS A 169 23.03 5.93 -14.24
N GLU A 170 23.95 6.73 -13.72
CA GLU A 170 25.38 6.36 -13.57
C GLU A 170 25.71 5.82 -12.15
N ALA A 171 24.71 5.69 -11.28
CA ALA A 171 24.89 5.25 -9.91
C ALA A 171 24.48 3.79 -9.69
N LYS A 172 25.24 3.07 -8.85
CA LYS A 172 24.96 1.70 -8.43
C LYS A 172 24.47 1.70 -6.99
N PHE A 173 23.30 1.10 -6.76
CA PHE A 173 22.68 1.01 -5.45
C PHE A 173 22.65 -0.45 -4.99
N ARG A 174 23.19 -0.72 -3.80
CA ARG A 174 23.00 -2.00 -3.14
C ARG A 174 21.60 -2.00 -2.53
N THR A 175 20.72 -2.83 -3.07
CA THR A 175 19.33 -2.93 -2.65
C THR A 175 19.03 -4.27 -1.99
N ARG A 176 17.98 -4.34 -1.19
CA ARG A 176 17.42 -5.56 -0.66
C ARG A 176 16.14 -5.90 -1.42
N HIS A 177 16.05 -7.16 -1.83
CA HIS A 177 14.96 -7.64 -2.66
C HIS A 177 13.97 -8.46 -1.82
N PHE A 178 12.70 -8.19 -2.01
CA PHE A 178 11.59 -8.87 -1.34
C PHE A 178 10.52 -9.23 -2.35
N TYR A 179 9.88 -10.37 -2.12
CA TYR A 179 8.57 -10.65 -2.69
C TYR A 179 7.50 -10.32 -1.67
N ILE A 180 6.35 -9.87 -2.16
CA ILE A 180 5.11 -9.82 -1.41
C ILE A 180 4.25 -10.99 -1.89
N ASP A 181 3.96 -11.93 -1.00
CA ASP A 181 3.07 -13.04 -1.26
C ASP A 181 1.72 -12.73 -0.60
N ILE A 182 0.64 -12.82 -1.37
CA ILE A 182 -0.74 -12.77 -0.88
C ILE A 182 -1.25 -14.21 -0.95
N TYR A 183 -1.61 -14.78 0.20
CA TYR A 183 -1.96 -16.19 0.33
C TYR A 183 -3.36 -16.40 0.92
N ASP A 184 -4.25 -15.43 0.74
CA ASP A 184 -5.65 -15.57 1.05
C ASP A 184 -6.34 -16.42 -0.04
N GLU A 185 -7.06 -17.47 0.38
CA GLU A 185 -7.73 -18.40 -0.54
C GLU A 185 -8.79 -17.71 -1.41
N ALA A 186 -9.56 -16.79 -0.83
CA ALA A 186 -10.59 -16.05 -1.57
C ALA A 186 -9.97 -15.16 -2.65
N PHE A 187 -8.85 -14.49 -2.34
CA PHE A 187 -8.12 -13.66 -3.31
C PHE A 187 -7.48 -14.51 -4.40
N SER A 188 -6.96 -15.69 -4.06
CA SER A 188 -6.36 -16.64 -5.00
C SER A 188 -7.40 -17.18 -5.98
N GLN A 189 -8.60 -17.51 -5.51
CA GLN A 189 -9.72 -17.97 -6.34
C GLN A 189 -10.22 -16.87 -7.29
N ALA A 190 -10.35 -15.63 -6.82
CA ALA A 190 -10.74 -14.48 -7.65
C ALA A 190 -9.72 -14.22 -8.77
N LYS A 191 -8.42 -14.31 -8.47
CA LYS A 191 -7.33 -14.16 -9.45
C LYS A 191 -7.32 -15.27 -10.50
N GLU A 192 -7.64 -16.49 -10.10
CA GLU A 192 -7.74 -17.63 -11.01
C GLU A 192 -8.99 -17.53 -11.91
N ALA A 193 -10.13 -17.08 -11.37
CA ALA A 193 -11.33 -16.80 -12.13
C ALA A 193 -11.11 -15.70 -13.18
N ALA A 194 -10.45 -14.59 -12.81
CA ALA A 194 -10.09 -13.51 -13.73
C ALA A 194 -9.19 -14.01 -14.88
N ARG A 195 -8.18 -14.84 -14.57
CA ARG A 195 -7.29 -15.44 -15.59
C ARG A 195 -8.02 -16.38 -16.55
N ARG A 196 -9.07 -17.08 -16.08
CA ARG A 196 -9.91 -17.96 -16.93
C ARG A 196 -10.80 -17.16 -17.87
N THR A 197 -11.26 -15.99 -17.44
CA THR A 197 -12.08 -15.09 -18.26
C THR A 197 -11.26 -14.48 -19.39
N ASP A 198 -10.04 -14.05 -19.10
CA ASP A 198 -9.10 -13.46 -20.08
C ASP A 198 -8.69 -14.47 -21.19
N ARG A 199 -8.58 -15.76 -20.84
CA ARG A 199 -8.25 -16.83 -21.81
C ARG A 199 -9.42 -17.24 -22.72
N LYS A 200 -10.65 -16.84 -22.38
CA LYS A 200 -11.85 -17.14 -23.20
C LYS A 200 -12.22 -16.02 -24.17
N SER A 201 -11.52 -14.89 -24.11
CA SER A 201 -11.75 -13.71 -24.96
C SER A 201 -10.69 -13.55 -26.07
N VAL A 202 -9.97 -14.61 -26.42
CA VAL A 202 -9.04 -14.68 -27.57
C VAL A 202 -9.58 -15.65 -28.61
#